data_e9ee28cfd193cde51f422fbdf028746b
#
_entry.id   e9ee28cfd193cde51f422fbdf028746b
#
_cell.length_a   1.000
_cell.length_b   1.000
_cell.length_c   1.000
_cell.angle_alpha   90.00
_cell.angle_beta   90.00
_cell.angle_gamma   90.00
#
_symmetry.space_group_name_H-M   'P 1'
#
loop_
_entity.id
_entity.type
_entity.pdbx_description
1 polymer ?
#
loop_
_entity_poly.entity_id
_entity_poly.type
_entity_poly.pdbx_seq_one_letter_code
_entity_poly.pdbx_strand_id
1 'polypeptide(L)'
;MAERLEAEARLKKAQGDLVQAAKLSALGEMSAGISHELNQPLMAIRYFADNARGFLARGRPEVADGNLQRIGEMARRMGRIIRNLRAFARQENEALSDIGLAAVIEQVVEMAEVRARAAGATILWTAPDAPLVVRAGEVRLAQVILNLVTNAIDAMEGTPERRVEITARRADGRAVVEVRDTGPGIAEPERIFDPFYTTKSVGGEEGMGLGLSISYGLVQSFGGAIRGRNRDGGGAVFTVELDLVERAAAA
;
A
#
# COMPACT_ATOMS: atom_id res chain seq x y z
N MET A 1 -4.57 -35.25 19.54
CA MET A 1 -4.73 -34.46 18.30
C MET A 1 -5.64 -33.26 18.51
N ALA A 2 -6.81 -33.40 19.13
CA ALA A 2 -7.72 -32.28 19.40
C ALA A 2 -7.12 -31.17 20.29
N GLU A 3 -6.48 -31.53 21.39
CA GLU A 3 -5.82 -30.55 22.30
C GLU A 3 -4.73 -29.72 21.62
N ARG A 4 -3.97 -30.33 20.71
CA ARG A 4 -2.94 -29.61 19.95
C ARG A 4 -3.55 -28.59 19.00
N LEU A 5 -4.64 -28.93 18.30
CA LEU A 5 -5.38 -28.03 17.41
C LEU A 5 -6.00 -26.86 18.19
N GLU A 6 -6.56 -27.14 19.39
CA GLU A 6 -7.07 -26.09 20.27
C GLU A 6 -5.95 -25.15 20.77
N ALA A 7 -4.80 -25.71 21.16
CA ALA A 7 -3.67 -24.90 21.61
C ALA A 7 -3.12 -24.02 20.47
N GLU A 8 -2.99 -24.56 19.26
CA GLU A 8 -2.58 -23.81 18.07
C GLU A 8 -3.59 -22.68 17.73
N ALA A 9 -4.90 -22.96 17.82
CA ALA A 9 -5.94 -21.95 17.60
C ALA A 9 -5.91 -20.83 18.66
N ARG A 10 -5.69 -21.18 19.93
CA ARG A 10 -5.55 -20.21 21.04
C ARG A 10 -4.30 -19.35 20.87
N LEU A 11 -3.16 -19.95 20.48
CA LEU A 11 -1.93 -19.23 20.22
C LEU A 11 -2.08 -18.25 19.06
N LYS A 12 -2.69 -18.68 17.97
CA LYS A 12 -2.96 -17.83 16.80
C LYS A 12 -3.88 -16.67 17.14
N LYS A 13 -4.92 -16.92 17.96
CA LYS A 13 -5.80 -15.87 18.45
C LYS A 13 -5.05 -14.86 19.32
N ALA A 14 -4.27 -15.34 20.29
CA ALA A 14 -3.49 -14.47 21.18
C ALA A 14 -2.46 -13.63 20.40
N GLN A 15 -1.80 -14.20 19.38
CA GLN A 15 -0.93 -13.45 18.50
C GLN A 15 -1.67 -12.36 17.73
N GLY A 16 -2.87 -12.66 17.20
CA GLY A 16 -3.73 -11.67 16.54
C GLY A 16 -4.14 -10.53 17.47
N ASP A 17 -4.52 -10.86 18.71
CA ASP A 17 -4.91 -9.87 19.71
C ASP A 17 -3.73 -8.98 20.12
N LEU A 18 -2.51 -9.54 20.25
CA LEU A 18 -1.29 -8.78 20.52
C LEU A 18 -0.93 -7.83 19.37
N VAL A 19 -1.00 -8.29 18.12
CA VAL A 19 -0.78 -7.44 16.95
C VAL A 19 -1.79 -6.30 16.88
N GLN A 20 -3.05 -6.60 17.19
CA GLN A 20 -4.10 -5.58 17.22
C GLN A 20 -3.88 -4.56 18.35
N ALA A 21 -3.49 -5.01 19.54
CA ALA A 21 -3.17 -4.13 20.67
C ALA A 21 -1.97 -3.22 20.34
N ALA A 22 -0.93 -3.77 19.70
CA ALA A 22 0.22 -3.00 19.25
C ALA A 22 -0.16 -1.94 18.20
N LYS A 23 -1.04 -2.28 17.24
CA LYS A 23 -1.57 -1.31 16.25
C LYS A 23 -2.35 -0.19 16.92
N LEU A 24 -3.22 -0.51 17.87
CA LEU A 24 -4.01 0.48 18.59
C LEU A 24 -3.13 1.37 19.49
N SER A 25 -2.11 0.80 20.12
CA SER A 25 -1.11 1.56 20.89
C SER A 25 -0.35 2.54 20.01
N ALA A 26 0.16 2.07 18.87
CA ALA A 26 0.82 2.94 17.89
C ALA A 26 -0.10 4.05 17.37
N LEU A 27 -1.39 3.75 17.12
CA LEU A 27 -2.38 4.75 16.72
C LEU A 27 -2.62 5.79 17.84
N GLY A 28 -2.62 5.35 19.10
CA GLY A 28 -2.77 6.22 20.28
C GLY A 28 -1.58 7.15 20.44
N GLU A 29 -0.36 6.64 20.37
CA GLU A 29 0.88 7.45 20.45
C GLU A 29 0.97 8.48 19.33
N MET A 30 0.40 8.17 18.16
CA MET A 30 0.44 9.02 16.97
C MET A 30 -0.81 9.88 16.77
N SER A 31 -1.72 9.90 17.74
CA SER A 31 -2.99 10.66 17.63
C SER A 31 -2.78 12.14 17.33
N ALA A 32 -1.70 12.73 17.85
CA ALA A 32 -1.30 14.12 17.58
C ALA A 32 -0.90 14.31 16.11
N GLY A 33 -0.11 13.40 15.52
CA GLY A 33 0.28 13.44 14.11
C GLY A 33 -0.92 13.28 13.16
N ILE A 34 -1.79 12.31 13.46
CA ILE A 34 -3.04 12.09 12.71
C ILE A 34 -3.94 13.33 12.76
N SER A 35 -4.11 13.91 13.95
CA SER A 35 -4.88 15.14 14.12
C SER A 35 -4.28 16.28 13.31
N HIS A 36 -2.96 16.40 13.29
CA HIS A 36 -2.25 17.41 12.49
C HIS A 36 -2.49 17.21 10.99
N GLU A 37 -2.35 15.97 10.48
CA GLU A 37 -2.56 15.63 9.08
C GLU A 37 -4.01 15.77 8.61
N LEU A 38 -5.00 15.58 9.49
CA LEU A 38 -6.40 15.84 9.18
C LEU A 38 -6.72 17.33 9.23
N ASN A 39 -6.11 18.07 10.15
CA ASN A 39 -6.36 19.52 10.29
C ASN A 39 -5.76 20.32 9.13
N GLN A 40 -4.64 19.90 8.54
CA GLN A 40 -4.02 20.60 7.41
C GLN A 40 -4.97 20.76 6.21
N PRO A 41 -5.53 19.68 5.59
CA PRO A 41 -6.47 19.84 4.48
C PRO A 41 -7.77 20.53 4.91
N LEU A 42 -8.20 20.37 6.15
CA LEU A 42 -9.38 21.06 6.68
C LEU A 42 -9.17 22.57 6.71
N MET A 43 -8.02 23.04 7.19
CA MET A 43 -7.67 24.47 7.19
C MET A 43 -7.55 25.00 5.76
N ALA A 44 -6.96 24.23 4.84
CA ALA A 44 -6.87 24.59 3.42
C ALA A 44 -8.26 24.73 2.78
N ILE A 45 -9.18 23.79 3.04
CA ILE A 45 -10.58 23.86 2.57
C ILE A 45 -11.23 25.14 3.04
N ARG A 46 -11.10 25.48 4.33
CA ARG A 46 -11.66 26.72 4.90
C ARG A 46 -11.07 27.95 4.22
N TYR A 47 -9.75 28.00 4.06
CA TYR A 47 -9.06 29.11 3.40
C TYR A 47 -9.54 29.31 1.96
N PHE A 48 -9.60 28.22 1.16
CA PHE A 48 -10.07 28.30 -0.22
C PHE A 48 -11.55 28.67 -0.32
N ALA A 49 -12.39 28.24 0.63
CA ALA A 49 -13.80 28.61 0.68
C ALA A 49 -13.99 30.11 0.97
N ASP A 50 -13.26 30.64 1.94
CA ASP A 50 -13.30 32.07 2.26
C ASP A 50 -12.80 32.92 1.09
N ASN A 51 -11.71 32.49 0.42
CA ASN A 51 -11.20 33.16 -0.78
C ASN A 51 -12.21 33.09 -1.94
N ALA A 52 -12.82 31.93 -2.21
CA ALA A 52 -13.82 31.81 -3.28
C ALA A 52 -14.98 32.78 -3.06
N ARG A 53 -15.51 32.87 -1.82
CA ARG A 53 -16.55 33.84 -1.47
C ARG A 53 -16.12 35.30 -1.73
N GLY A 54 -14.89 35.65 -1.33
CA GLY A 54 -14.33 36.97 -1.55
C GLY A 54 -14.15 37.34 -3.02
N PHE A 55 -13.77 36.38 -3.87
CA PHE A 55 -13.65 36.58 -5.31
C PHE A 55 -15.00 36.66 -6.01
N LEU A 56 -15.98 35.85 -5.61
CA LEU A 56 -17.37 35.97 -6.11
C LEU A 56 -17.95 37.35 -5.81
N ALA A 57 -17.76 37.87 -4.59
CA ALA A 57 -18.23 39.21 -4.21
C ALA A 57 -17.58 40.35 -5.03
N ARG A 58 -16.40 40.09 -5.62
CA ARG A 58 -15.65 41.03 -6.48
C ARG A 58 -15.90 40.81 -7.97
N GLY A 59 -16.87 39.95 -8.36
CA GLY A 59 -17.19 39.64 -9.75
C GLY A 59 -16.11 38.86 -10.49
N ARG A 60 -15.32 38.02 -9.78
CA ARG A 60 -14.25 37.18 -10.36
C ARG A 60 -14.54 35.68 -10.20
N PRO A 61 -15.56 35.15 -10.89
CA PRO A 61 -16.00 33.78 -10.73
C PRO A 61 -14.96 32.75 -11.20
N GLU A 62 -14.11 33.08 -12.17
CA GLU A 62 -13.02 32.19 -12.67
C GLU A 62 -11.97 31.88 -11.61
N VAL A 63 -11.66 32.88 -10.74
CA VAL A 63 -10.73 32.65 -9.62
C VAL A 63 -11.39 31.84 -8.51
N ALA A 64 -12.70 32.08 -8.29
CA ALA A 64 -13.48 31.30 -7.34
C ALA A 64 -13.58 29.83 -7.75
N ASP A 65 -13.76 29.54 -9.04
CA ASP A 65 -13.79 28.17 -9.56
C ASP A 65 -12.48 27.41 -9.26
N GLY A 66 -11.31 28.03 -9.48
CA GLY A 66 -10.02 27.46 -9.12
C GLY A 66 -9.89 27.15 -7.62
N ASN A 67 -10.47 27.99 -6.74
CA ASN A 67 -10.50 27.69 -5.30
C ASN A 67 -11.45 26.52 -4.98
N LEU A 68 -12.59 26.39 -5.66
CA LEU A 68 -13.52 25.26 -5.49
C LEU A 68 -12.90 23.94 -5.94
N GLN A 69 -12.12 23.94 -7.03
CA GLN A 69 -11.38 22.76 -7.48
C GLN A 69 -10.38 22.28 -6.40
N ARG A 70 -9.62 23.23 -5.80
CA ARG A 70 -8.69 22.92 -4.70
C ARG A 70 -9.39 22.38 -3.46
N ILE A 71 -10.60 22.86 -3.14
CA ILE A 71 -11.44 22.28 -2.07
C ILE A 71 -11.74 20.82 -2.38
N GLY A 72 -12.13 20.51 -3.62
CA GLY A 72 -12.38 19.12 -4.07
C GLY A 72 -11.15 18.21 -3.92
N GLU A 73 -9.95 18.71 -4.24
CA GLU A 73 -8.69 18.00 -4.05
C GLU A 73 -8.41 17.70 -2.57
N MET A 74 -8.57 18.71 -1.70
CA MET A 74 -8.37 18.54 -0.25
C MET A 74 -9.38 17.55 0.36
N ALA A 75 -10.64 17.59 -0.07
CA ALA A 75 -11.65 16.64 0.36
C ALA A 75 -11.31 15.19 -0.07
N ARG A 76 -10.85 15.00 -1.31
CA ARG A 76 -10.35 13.68 -1.77
C ARG A 76 -9.14 13.20 -0.95
N ARG A 77 -8.22 14.12 -0.61
CA ARG A 77 -7.08 13.82 0.26
C ARG A 77 -7.54 13.36 1.64
N MET A 78 -8.45 14.06 2.30
CA MET A 78 -9.02 13.63 3.58
C MET A 78 -9.67 12.25 3.49
N GLY A 79 -10.41 11.98 2.41
CA GLY A 79 -10.99 10.66 2.17
C GLY A 79 -9.95 9.54 2.10
N ARG A 80 -8.78 9.78 1.47
CA ARG A 80 -7.67 8.82 1.45
C ARG A 80 -7.08 8.59 2.84
N ILE A 81 -6.85 9.67 3.61
CA ILE A 81 -6.36 9.60 4.99
C ILE A 81 -7.27 8.72 5.86
N ILE A 82 -8.57 8.99 5.83
CA ILE A 82 -9.57 8.26 6.62
C ILE A 82 -9.62 6.78 6.21
N ARG A 83 -9.59 6.47 4.91
CA ARG A 83 -9.57 5.07 4.43
C ARG A 83 -8.33 4.33 4.91
N ASN A 84 -7.16 4.95 4.85
CA ASN A 84 -5.90 4.36 5.29
C ASN A 84 -5.89 4.11 6.80
N LEU A 85 -6.36 5.06 7.60
CA LEU A 85 -6.51 4.90 9.04
C LEU A 85 -7.50 3.78 9.38
N ARG A 86 -8.62 3.71 8.66
CA ARG A 86 -9.61 2.66 8.85
C ARG A 86 -9.05 1.27 8.48
N ALA A 87 -8.29 1.18 7.38
CA ALA A 87 -7.62 -0.06 6.99
C ALA A 87 -6.57 -0.50 8.02
N PHE A 88 -5.82 0.45 8.61
CA PHE A 88 -4.86 0.17 9.67
C PHE A 88 -5.55 -0.31 10.98
N ALA A 89 -6.66 0.34 11.37
CA ALA A 89 -7.38 0.05 12.60
C ALA A 89 -8.28 -1.20 12.54
N ARG A 90 -8.70 -1.61 11.32
CA ARG A 90 -9.70 -2.67 11.15
C ARG A 90 -9.04 -4.05 11.20
N GLN A 91 -9.63 -4.94 11.98
CA GLN A 91 -9.48 -6.37 11.80
C GLN A 91 -10.36 -6.77 10.61
N GLU A 92 -9.81 -6.84 9.42
CA GLU A 92 -10.56 -7.35 8.27
C GLU A 92 -10.59 -8.88 8.33
N ASN A 93 -11.77 -9.41 8.68
CA ASN A 93 -12.07 -10.84 8.70
C ASN A 93 -12.37 -11.38 7.29
N GLU A 94 -11.56 -11.01 6.29
CA GLU A 94 -11.63 -11.73 5.02
C GLU A 94 -11.09 -13.15 5.23
N ALA A 95 -11.92 -14.15 4.93
CA ALA A 95 -11.49 -15.55 5.03
C ALA A 95 -10.33 -15.79 4.06
N LEU A 96 -9.28 -16.46 4.55
CA LEU A 96 -8.20 -16.89 3.69
C LEU A 96 -8.70 -17.99 2.75
N SER A 97 -8.47 -17.82 1.45
CA SER A 97 -8.79 -18.79 0.40
C SER A 97 -7.55 -19.12 -0.41
N ASP A 98 -7.63 -20.20 -1.16
CA ASP A 98 -6.59 -20.60 -2.09
C ASP A 98 -6.77 -19.80 -3.38
N ILE A 99 -5.83 -18.90 -3.67
CA ILE A 99 -5.90 -17.94 -4.78
C ILE A 99 -4.72 -18.10 -5.73
N GLY A 100 -5.01 -17.98 -7.03
CA GLY A 100 -4.00 -17.95 -8.07
C GLY A 100 -3.29 -16.61 -8.11
N LEU A 101 -2.00 -16.61 -7.83
CA LEU A 101 -1.22 -15.38 -7.69
C LEU A 101 -1.15 -14.56 -8.99
N ALA A 102 -1.04 -15.22 -10.15
CA ALA A 102 -0.99 -14.55 -11.45
C ALA A 102 -2.24 -13.69 -11.71
N ALA A 103 -3.44 -14.26 -11.45
CA ALA A 103 -4.69 -13.54 -11.66
C ALA A 103 -4.80 -12.25 -10.81
N VAL A 104 -4.35 -12.32 -9.55
CA VAL A 104 -4.32 -11.14 -8.67
C VAL A 104 -3.34 -10.08 -9.20
N ILE A 105 -2.17 -10.49 -9.68
CA ILE A 105 -1.18 -9.56 -10.22
C ILE A 105 -1.68 -8.93 -11.52
N GLU A 106 -2.29 -9.70 -12.42
CA GLU A 106 -2.87 -9.20 -13.68
C GLU A 106 -3.93 -8.12 -13.42
N GLN A 107 -4.83 -8.38 -12.47
CA GLN A 107 -5.83 -7.39 -12.05
C GLN A 107 -5.18 -6.11 -11.51
N VAL A 108 -4.13 -6.23 -10.69
CA VAL A 108 -3.40 -5.07 -10.16
C VAL A 108 -2.70 -4.29 -11.27
N VAL A 109 -2.09 -4.97 -12.22
CA VAL A 109 -1.43 -4.34 -13.39
C VAL A 109 -2.44 -3.51 -14.17
N GLU A 110 -3.62 -4.09 -14.48
CA GLU A 110 -4.70 -3.37 -15.18
C GLU A 110 -5.13 -2.11 -14.41
N MET A 111 -5.32 -2.22 -13.09
CA MET A 111 -5.69 -1.09 -12.23
C MET A 111 -4.60 0.00 -12.18
N ALA A 112 -3.32 -0.38 -12.19
CA ALA A 112 -2.20 0.53 -12.08
C ALA A 112 -1.83 1.21 -13.42
N GLU A 113 -2.21 0.62 -14.56
CA GLU A 113 -1.84 1.14 -15.89
C GLU A 113 -2.27 2.59 -16.15
N VAL A 114 -3.45 3.00 -15.66
CA VAL A 114 -3.94 4.39 -15.83
C VAL A 114 -2.98 5.35 -15.14
N ARG A 115 -2.55 5.00 -13.90
CA ARG A 115 -1.59 5.80 -13.14
C ARG A 115 -0.21 5.79 -13.78
N ALA A 116 0.26 4.63 -14.22
CA ALA A 116 1.55 4.48 -14.89
C ALA A 116 1.63 5.33 -16.15
N ARG A 117 0.62 5.26 -17.01
CA ARG A 117 0.53 6.11 -18.22
C ARG A 117 0.54 7.60 -17.90
N ALA A 118 -0.21 8.04 -16.89
CA ALA A 118 -0.23 9.43 -16.45
C ALA A 118 1.14 9.90 -15.92
N ALA A 119 1.91 9.01 -15.30
CA ALA A 119 3.25 9.27 -14.80
C ALA A 119 4.36 9.06 -15.85
N GLY A 120 4.04 8.62 -17.07
CA GLY A 120 5.02 8.26 -18.10
C GLY A 120 5.86 7.03 -17.71
N ALA A 121 5.32 6.13 -16.90
CA ALA A 121 5.97 4.90 -16.47
C ALA A 121 5.45 3.69 -17.25
N THR A 122 6.29 2.66 -17.38
CA THR A 122 5.95 1.38 -18.01
C THR A 122 5.91 0.28 -16.96
N ILE A 123 4.87 -0.55 -16.97
CA ILE A 123 4.78 -1.74 -16.13
C ILE A 123 5.06 -2.98 -16.99
N LEU A 124 6.01 -3.79 -16.56
CA LEU A 124 6.34 -5.08 -17.18
C LEU A 124 5.95 -6.19 -16.20
N TRP A 125 5.00 -7.03 -16.60
CA TRP A 125 4.62 -8.22 -15.86
C TRP A 125 5.12 -9.48 -16.56
N THR A 126 5.85 -10.32 -15.82
CA THR A 126 6.29 -11.64 -16.29
C THR A 126 5.58 -12.70 -15.46
N ALA A 127 4.65 -13.39 -16.09
CA ALA A 127 3.93 -14.49 -15.47
C ALA A 127 4.88 -15.67 -15.14
N PRO A 128 4.59 -16.43 -14.06
CA PRO A 128 5.39 -17.60 -13.71
C PRO A 128 5.15 -18.74 -14.69
N ASP A 129 6.16 -19.59 -14.91
CA ASP A 129 6.10 -20.76 -15.81
C ASP A 129 5.07 -21.81 -15.35
N ALA A 130 4.75 -21.85 -14.06
CA ALA A 130 3.76 -22.75 -13.48
C ALA A 130 2.81 -21.98 -12.54
N PRO A 131 1.54 -22.42 -12.41
CA PRO A 131 0.58 -21.79 -11.51
C PRO A 131 1.08 -21.77 -10.07
N LEU A 132 1.07 -20.59 -9.45
CA LEU A 132 1.38 -20.40 -8.04
C LEU A 132 0.08 -20.14 -7.30
N VAL A 133 -0.29 -21.06 -6.40
CA VAL A 133 -1.47 -20.93 -5.54
C VAL A 133 -1.00 -20.67 -4.11
N VAL A 134 -1.54 -19.61 -3.50
CA VAL A 134 -1.20 -19.20 -2.14
C VAL A 134 -2.47 -19.07 -1.30
N ARG A 135 -2.34 -19.19 0.02
CA ARG A 135 -3.45 -19.01 0.94
C ARG A 135 -3.46 -17.59 1.49
N ALA A 136 -4.36 -16.76 0.97
CA ALA A 136 -4.44 -15.35 1.32
C ALA A 136 -5.87 -14.80 1.20
N GLY A 137 -6.10 -13.55 1.61
CA GLY A 137 -7.28 -12.79 1.23
C GLY A 137 -7.02 -12.12 -0.13
N GLU A 138 -7.87 -12.36 -1.11
CA GLU A 138 -7.65 -11.91 -2.50
C GLU A 138 -7.57 -10.38 -2.58
N VAL A 139 -8.55 -9.69 -2.00
CA VAL A 139 -8.61 -8.22 -1.99
C VAL A 139 -7.41 -7.62 -1.24
N ARG A 140 -7.04 -8.23 -0.11
CA ARG A 140 -5.91 -7.76 0.70
C ARG A 140 -4.56 -7.98 0.03
N LEU A 141 -4.40 -9.12 -0.68
CA LEU A 141 -3.17 -9.36 -1.45
C LEU A 141 -3.08 -8.42 -2.65
N ALA A 142 -4.19 -8.18 -3.36
CA ALA A 142 -4.24 -7.17 -4.42
C ALA A 142 -3.87 -5.78 -3.89
N GLN A 143 -4.35 -5.41 -2.70
CA GLN A 143 -4.01 -4.15 -2.04
C GLN A 143 -2.51 -4.04 -1.73
N VAL A 144 -1.87 -5.12 -1.23
CA VAL A 144 -0.42 -5.16 -0.99
C VAL A 144 0.34 -4.89 -2.29
N ILE A 145 0.03 -5.66 -3.34
CA ILE A 145 0.76 -5.55 -4.62
C ILE A 145 0.51 -4.18 -5.26
N LEU A 146 -0.73 -3.69 -5.26
CA LEU A 146 -1.07 -2.36 -5.78
C LEU A 146 -0.30 -1.25 -5.05
N ASN A 147 -0.19 -1.35 -3.72
CA ASN A 147 0.59 -0.39 -2.94
C ASN A 147 2.08 -0.40 -3.32
N LEU A 148 2.68 -1.58 -3.52
CA LEU A 148 4.07 -1.68 -3.95
C LEU A 148 4.28 -1.09 -5.36
N VAL A 149 3.37 -1.38 -6.30
CA VAL A 149 3.42 -0.86 -7.67
C VAL A 149 3.23 0.65 -7.71
N THR A 150 2.27 1.18 -6.97
CA THR A 150 2.04 2.64 -6.91
C THR A 150 3.21 3.37 -6.24
N ASN A 151 3.80 2.79 -5.19
CA ASN A 151 5.00 3.35 -4.56
C ASN A 151 6.19 3.37 -5.52
N ALA A 152 6.36 2.32 -6.34
CA ALA A 152 7.39 2.25 -7.37
C ALA A 152 7.19 3.35 -8.44
N ILE A 153 5.95 3.53 -8.94
CA ILE A 153 5.62 4.59 -9.90
C ILE A 153 5.96 5.97 -9.33
N ASP A 154 5.55 6.24 -8.09
CA ASP A 154 5.76 7.52 -7.43
C ASP A 154 7.25 7.81 -7.17
N ALA A 155 8.02 6.77 -6.77
CA ALA A 155 9.45 6.91 -6.51
C ALA A 155 10.26 7.31 -7.75
N MET A 156 9.72 7.03 -8.94
CA MET A 156 10.37 7.36 -10.22
C MET A 156 10.01 8.74 -10.75
N GLU A 157 9.29 9.56 -10.00
CA GLU A 157 8.99 10.93 -10.41
C GLU A 157 10.30 11.72 -10.60
N GLY A 158 10.44 12.39 -11.75
CA GLY A 158 11.67 13.13 -12.11
C GLY A 158 12.82 12.26 -12.64
N THR A 159 12.73 10.93 -12.66
CA THR A 159 13.77 10.07 -13.25
C THR A 159 13.62 9.96 -14.77
N PRO A 160 14.74 9.76 -15.52
CA PRO A 160 14.69 9.66 -16.98
C PRO A 160 14.07 8.34 -17.45
N GLU A 161 14.29 7.25 -16.74
CA GLU A 161 13.72 5.94 -17.02
C GLU A 161 12.73 5.59 -15.90
N ARG A 162 11.49 5.23 -16.29
CA ARG A 162 10.42 4.91 -15.35
C ARG A 162 9.82 3.56 -15.68
N ARG A 163 10.39 2.52 -15.09
CA ARG A 163 10.00 1.14 -15.34
C ARG A 163 9.77 0.39 -14.04
N VAL A 164 8.58 -0.21 -13.94
CA VAL A 164 8.23 -1.16 -12.88
C VAL A 164 8.25 -2.56 -13.48
N GLU A 165 9.03 -3.46 -12.91
CA GLU A 165 9.07 -4.87 -13.28
C GLU A 165 8.45 -5.70 -12.18
N ILE A 166 7.46 -6.50 -12.52
CA ILE A 166 6.79 -7.43 -11.59
C ILE A 166 7.11 -8.85 -12.04
N THR A 167 7.58 -9.68 -11.14
CA THR A 167 7.84 -11.09 -11.41
C THR A 167 7.26 -11.95 -10.29
N ALA A 168 6.82 -13.15 -10.62
CA ALA A 168 6.44 -14.16 -9.63
C ALA A 168 7.12 -15.48 -9.95
N ARG A 169 7.66 -16.14 -8.94
CA ARG A 169 8.35 -17.42 -9.11
C ARG A 169 8.23 -18.28 -7.87
N ARG A 170 8.48 -19.58 -8.04
CA ARG A 170 8.68 -20.51 -6.91
C ARG A 170 10.15 -20.47 -6.49
N ALA A 171 10.40 -20.31 -5.19
CA ALA A 171 11.73 -20.42 -4.59
C ALA A 171 11.61 -21.02 -3.19
N ASP A 172 12.43 -22.00 -2.86
CA ASP A 172 12.52 -22.65 -1.54
C ASP A 172 11.15 -23.08 -0.98
N GLY A 173 10.26 -23.60 -1.84
CA GLY A 173 8.92 -24.04 -1.45
C GLY A 173 7.90 -22.90 -1.26
N ARG A 174 8.28 -21.66 -1.51
CA ARG A 174 7.42 -20.48 -1.39
C ARG A 174 7.12 -19.84 -2.74
N ALA A 175 6.03 -19.11 -2.82
CA ALA A 175 5.78 -18.14 -3.88
C ALA A 175 6.50 -16.84 -3.54
N VAL A 176 7.31 -16.35 -4.46
CA VAL A 176 8.06 -15.09 -4.32
C VAL A 176 7.59 -14.13 -5.39
N VAL A 177 7.04 -12.99 -4.98
CA VAL A 177 6.69 -11.87 -5.86
C VAL A 177 7.72 -10.77 -5.66
N GLU A 178 8.30 -10.26 -6.74
CA GLU A 178 9.19 -9.12 -6.71
C GLU A 178 8.59 -7.98 -7.53
N VAL A 179 8.57 -6.79 -6.93
CA VAL A 179 8.26 -5.52 -7.60
C VAL A 179 9.54 -4.68 -7.59
N ARG A 180 10.08 -4.41 -8.78
CA ARG A 180 11.33 -3.68 -8.98
C ARG A 180 11.05 -2.37 -9.69
N ASP A 181 11.73 -1.31 -9.30
CA ASP A 181 11.66 0.00 -9.95
C ASP A 181 13.04 0.47 -10.43
N THR A 182 13.05 1.51 -11.25
CA THR A 182 14.24 2.21 -11.72
C THR A 182 14.40 3.59 -11.04
N GLY A 183 13.84 3.75 -9.87
CA GLY A 183 13.89 4.98 -9.09
C GLY A 183 15.22 5.20 -8.37
N PRO A 184 15.26 6.14 -7.41
CA PRO A 184 16.46 6.47 -6.65
C PRO A 184 16.86 5.42 -5.61
N GLY A 185 15.99 4.42 -5.35
CA GLY A 185 16.17 3.44 -4.30
C GLY A 185 15.62 3.90 -2.95
N ILE A 186 16.00 3.18 -1.89
CA ILE A 186 15.51 3.34 -0.53
C ILE A 186 16.63 3.98 0.34
N ALA A 187 16.33 5.11 0.98
CA ALA A 187 17.31 5.80 1.83
C ALA A 187 17.59 5.05 3.15
N GLU A 188 16.55 4.58 3.83
CA GLU A 188 16.62 3.91 5.13
C GLU A 188 15.86 2.58 5.07
N PRO A 189 16.45 1.49 4.53
CA PRO A 189 15.75 0.21 4.31
C PRO A 189 15.17 -0.42 5.58
N GLU A 190 15.78 -0.20 6.72
CA GLU A 190 15.34 -0.70 8.02
C GLU A 190 14.06 -0.04 8.53
N ARG A 191 13.74 1.17 8.06
CA ARG A 191 12.61 1.97 8.54
C ARG A 191 11.40 2.01 7.60
N ILE A 192 11.52 1.47 6.39
CA ILE A 192 10.46 1.60 5.37
C ILE A 192 9.12 0.99 5.77
N PHE A 193 9.12 0.07 6.74
CA PHE A 193 7.91 -0.54 7.27
C PHE A 193 7.43 0.11 8.57
N ASP A 194 8.16 1.10 9.10
CA ASP A 194 7.72 1.87 10.25
C ASP A 194 6.46 2.67 9.86
N PRO A 195 5.42 2.67 10.70
CA PRO A 195 4.27 3.51 10.47
C PRO A 195 4.68 4.98 10.33
N PHE A 196 4.11 5.67 9.34
CA PHE A 196 4.35 7.10 9.03
C PHE A 196 5.76 7.46 8.54
N TYR A 197 6.65 6.49 8.36
CA TYR A 197 7.89 6.76 7.69
C TYR A 197 7.63 7.06 6.21
N THR A 198 8.07 8.23 5.78
CA THR A 198 7.99 8.68 4.38
C THR A 198 9.15 9.61 4.06
N THR A 199 9.73 9.44 2.90
CA THR A 199 10.73 10.37 2.33
C THR A 199 10.08 11.43 1.43
N LYS A 200 8.77 11.31 1.19
CA LYS A 200 8.00 12.25 0.39
C LYS A 200 7.67 13.48 1.22
N SER A 201 7.65 14.66 0.58
CA SER A 201 7.41 15.93 1.28
C SER A 201 6.08 15.94 2.02
N VAL A 202 6.12 16.28 3.31
CA VAL A 202 4.95 16.49 4.14
C VAL A 202 4.21 17.73 3.62
N GLY A 203 3.13 17.54 2.88
CA GLY A 203 2.33 18.65 2.31
C GLY A 203 1.86 18.44 0.87
N GLY A 204 2.46 17.51 0.11
CA GLY A 204 2.05 17.12 -1.23
C GLY A 204 0.84 16.16 -1.26
N GLU A 205 0.42 15.75 -2.46
CA GLU A 205 -0.61 14.70 -2.67
C GLU A 205 -0.19 13.31 -2.18
N GLU A 206 1.01 13.17 -1.66
CA GLU A 206 1.81 11.98 -1.46
C GLU A 206 1.80 11.50 -0.02
N GLY A 207 1.58 10.26 0.12
CA GLY A 207 1.26 9.34 1.20
C GLY A 207 1.76 9.62 2.62
N MET A 208 0.92 9.27 3.60
CA MET A 208 1.15 9.33 5.07
C MET A 208 2.22 8.37 5.58
N GLY A 209 2.97 7.66 4.74
CA GLY A 209 3.89 6.62 5.21
C GLY A 209 3.21 5.40 5.88
N LEU A 210 1.90 5.19 5.66
CA LEU A 210 1.17 4.04 6.19
C LEU A 210 1.08 2.86 5.21
N GLY A 211 1.30 3.07 3.93
CA GLY A 211 1.10 2.05 2.90
C GLY A 211 1.96 0.81 3.13
N LEU A 212 3.26 0.98 3.33
CA LEU A 212 4.19 -0.15 3.53
C LEU A 212 3.98 -0.83 4.88
N SER A 213 3.68 -0.10 5.95
CA SER A 213 3.38 -0.71 7.26
C SER A 213 2.09 -1.52 7.24
N ILE A 214 1.06 -1.06 6.52
CA ILE A 214 -0.18 -1.84 6.27
C ILE A 214 0.16 -3.09 5.45
N SER A 215 0.92 -2.96 4.37
CA SER A 215 1.35 -4.10 3.54
C SER A 215 2.12 -5.13 4.36
N TYR A 216 3.02 -4.70 5.24
CA TYR A 216 3.72 -5.58 6.17
C TYR A 216 2.76 -6.36 7.06
N GLY A 217 1.81 -5.67 7.71
CA GLY A 217 0.81 -6.31 8.58
C GLY A 217 -0.09 -7.31 7.83
N LEU A 218 -0.49 -6.98 6.59
CA LEU A 218 -1.29 -7.87 5.75
C LEU A 218 -0.52 -9.14 5.36
N VAL A 219 0.72 -8.99 4.88
CA VAL A 219 1.56 -10.12 4.50
C VAL A 219 1.85 -11.03 5.70
N GLN A 220 2.14 -10.45 6.88
CA GLN A 220 2.29 -11.22 8.13
C GLN A 220 1.01 -11.99 8.47
N SER A 221 -0.19 -11.41 8.25
CA SER A 221 -1.46 -12.09 8.51
C SER A 221 -1.70 -13.30 7.61
N PHE A 222 -1.02 -13.38 6.48
CA PHE A 222 -1.03 -14.53 5.56
C PHE A 222 0.06 -15.58 5.90
N GLY A 223 0.88 -15.33 6.94
CA GLY A 223 2.05 -16.16 7.26
C GLY A 223 3.26 -15.91 6.33
N GLY A 224 3.21 -14.81 5.56
CA GLY A 224 4.25 -14.43 4.63
C GLY A 224 5.31 -13.51 5.21
N ALA A 225 6.24 -13.10 4.35
CA ALA A 225 7.25 -12.09 4.64
C ALA A 225 7.31 -11.04 3.52
N ILE A 226 7.59 -9.78 3.88
CA ILE A 226 7.85 -8.71 2.93
C ILE A 226 9.17 -8.03 3.29
N ARG A 227 9.97 -7.70 2.27
CA ARG A 227 11.26 -7.03 2.42
C ARG A 227 11.43 -6.01 1.31
N GLY A 228 12.22 -4.97 1.59
CA GLY A 228 12.65 -3.98 0.62
C GLY A 228 14.18 -3.84 0.67
N ARG A 229 14.81 -3.73 -0.49
CA ARG A 229 16.25 -3.48 -0.62
C ARG A 229 16.56 -2.65 -1.85
N ASN A 230 17.72 -2.03 -1.87
CA ASN A 230 18.24 -1.39 -3.06
C ASN A 230 18.74 -2.42 -4.08
N ARG A 231 18.66 -2.06 -5.35
CA ARG A 231 19.19 -2.85 -6.47
C ARG A 231 20.61 -2.42 -6.79
N ASP A 232 21.42 -3.36 -7.25
CA ASP A 232 22.69 -3.05 -7.90
C ASP A 232 22.37 -2.31 -9.21
N GLY A 233 22.94 -1.10 -9.38
CA GLY A 233 22.69 -0.25 -10.55
C GLY A 233 21.53 0.73 -10.41
N GLY A 234 20.91 0.87 -9.23
CA GLY A 234 19.85 1.85 -8.93
C GLY A 234 18.45 1.26 -8.87
N GLY A 235 17.56 1.97 -8.19
CA GLY A 235 16.20 1.54 -7.91
C GLY A 235 16.06 0.65 -6.68
N ALA A 236 14.83 0.29 -6.38
CA ALA A 236 14.50 -0.62 -5.28
C ALA A 236 13.87 -1.92 -5.78
N VAL A 237 13.88 -2.93 -4.93
CA VAL A 237 13.09 -4.14 -5.08
C VAL A 237 12.38 -4.46 -3.78
N PHE A 238 11.07 -4.64 -3.88
CA PHE A 238 10.24 -5.18 -2.82
C PHE A 238 9.92 -6.63 -3.12
N THR A 239 10.13 -7.49 -2.13
CA THR A 239 9.91 -8.94 -2.24
C THR A 239 8.84 -9.36 -1.26
N VAL A 240 7.81 -10.05 -1.75
CA VAL A 240 6.76 -10.68 -0.94
C VAL A 240 6.90 -12.19 -1.07
N GLU A 241 7.00 -12.87 0.04
CA GLU A 241 7.10 -14.33 0.14
C GLU A 241 5.85 -14.89 0.81
N LEU A 242 5.19 -15.85 0.18
CA LEU A 242 3.99 -16.52 0.69
C LEU A 242 4.14 -18.03 0.60
N ASP A 243 3.54 -18.77 1.53
CA ASP A 243 3.55 -20.21 1.48
C ASP A 243 2.68 -20.71 0.32
N LEU A 244 3.22 -21.64 -0.49
CA LEU A 244 2.48 -22.29 -1.55
C LEU A 244 1.49 -23.31 -0.96
N VAL A 245 0.29 -23.30 -1.50
CA VAL A 245 -0.65 -24.40 -1.26
C VAL A 245 -0.20 -25.58 -2.11
N GLU A 246 0.31 -26.64 -1.45
CA GLU A 246 0.58 -27.89 -2.14
C GLU A 246 -0.74 -28.50 -2.59
N ARG A 247 -1.08 -28.39 -3.88
CA ARG A 247 -2.09 -29.27 -4.44
C ARG A 247 -1.49 -30.67 -4.45
N ALA A 248 -2.06 -31.58 -3.65
CA ALA A 248 -1.83 -33.00 -3.85
C ALA A 248 -2.07 -33.25 -5.34
N ALA A 249 -1.02 -33.76 -6.03
CA ALA A 249 -1.16 -34.15 -7.41
C ALA A 249 -2.34 -35.14 -7.47
N ALA A 250 -3.39 -34.72 -8.19
CA ALA A 250 -4.49 -35.64 -8.47
C ALA A 250 -3.88 -36.82 -9.25
N ALA A 251 -3.86 -37.96 -8.58
CA ALA A 251 -3.40 -39.24 -9.14
C ALA A 251 -4.40 -39.74 -10.20
#